data_b58a08b50d4ad4971dffbc0c9e59e0de
#
_entry.id   b58a08b50d4ad4971dffbc0c9e59e0de
#
_cell.length_a   1.000
_cell.length_b   1.000
_cell.length_c   1.000
_cell.angle_alpha   90.00
_cell.angle_beta   90.00
_cell.angle_gamma   90.00
#
_symmetry.space_group_name_H-M   'P 1'
#
loop_
_entity.id
_entity.type
_entity.pdbx_description
1 polymer ?
#
loop_
_entity_poly.entity_id
_entity_poly.type
_entity_poly.pdbx_seq_one_letter_code
_entity_poly.pdbx_strand_id
1 'polypeptide(L)'
;LETLSIVGAGITDEGAAHLAKLTELRRLDLHGSKITDGGLRSLAPLTKLESLNLGMADVTDVGLAQLAGMRDLERLNLRYTKVTDAGIDQLAGLPRLTSINFDHVALTDAGVMKLAAMTQLEDLILEDMPITDAGIAHLAGLQKLRTLRLFGTRVTTAGLAKLQRALPSLLISAELAKWKR
;
A
#
# COMPACT_ATOMS: atom_id res chain seq x y z
N LEU A 1 -25.22 4.39 1.55
CA LEU A 1 -24.18 4.69 0.56
C LEU A 1 -22.99 3.76 0.79
N GLU A 2 -22.66 2.93 -0.19
CA GLU A 2 -21.55 1.95 -0.06
C GLU A 2 -20.28 2.42 -0.77
N THR A 3 -20.39 3.28 -1.74
CA THR A 3 -19.24 3.78 -2.52
C THR A 3 -19.28 5.30 -2.60
N LEU A 4 -18.13 5.93 -2.33
CA LEU A 4 -17.95 7.37 -2.45
C LEU A 4 -16.58 7.65 -3.05
N SER A 5 -16.54 8.47 -4.10
CA SER A 5 -15.30 8.95 -4.70
C SER A 5 -15.31 10.47 -4.73
N ILE A 6 -14.29 11.09 -4.12
CA ILE A 6 -14.13 12.55 -4.02
C ILE A 6 -12.68 12.90 -4.41
N VAL A 7 -12.31 12.53 -5.61
CA VAL A 7 -10.95 12.72 -6.13
C VAL A 7 -10.67 14.20 -6.38
N GLY A 8 -9.53 14.70 -5.89
CA GLY A 8 -9.04 16.05 -6.16
C GLY A 8 -9.87 17.20 -5.58
N ALA A 9 -10.90 16.92 -4.79
CA ALA A 9 -11.83 17.93 -4.24
C ALA A 9 -11.26 18.72 -3.05
N GLY A 10 -9.97 18.51 -2.69
CA GLY A 10 -9.33 19.24 -1.60
C GLY A 10 -9.92 18.95 -0.21
N ILE A 11 -10.52 17.78 -0.02
CA ILE A 11 -11.08 17.33 1.28
C ILE A 11 -9.98 17.42 2.33
N THR A 12 -10.32 18.05 3.47
CA THR A 12 -9.47 18.22 4.65
C THR A 12 -9.90 17.25 5.77
N ASP A 13 -9.22 17.31 6.91
CA ASP A 13 -9.57 16.51 8.09
C ASP A 13 -10.99 16.85 8.61
N GLU A 14 -11.46 18.09 8.46
CA GLU A 14 -12.85 18.47 8.78
C GLU A 14 -13.84 17.74 7.86
N GLY A 15 -13.55 17.69 6.56
CA GLY A 15 -14.35 16.91 5.60
C GLY A 15 -14.39 15.42 5.97
N ALA A 16 -13.25 14.86 6.37
CA ALA A 16 -13.16 13.48 6.84
C ALA A 16 -14.05 13.21 8.05
N ALA A 17 -14.16 14.16 9.01
CA ALA A 17 -15.04 14.05 10.16
C ALA A 17 -16.53 13.97 9.76
N HIS A 18 -16.94 14.61 8.67
CA HIS A 18 -18.31 14.47 8.15
C HIS A 18 -18.53 13.12 7.47
N LEU A 19 -17.52 12.60 6.76
CA LEU A 19 -17.56 11.28 6.13
C LEU A 19 -17.66 10.14 7.15
N ALA A 20 -17.13 10.31 8.36
CA ALA A 20 -17.18 9.34 9.45
C ALA A 20 -18.59 8.83 9.80
N LYS A 21 -19.63 9.61 9.47
CA LYS A 21 -21.05 9.25 9.69
C LYS A 21 -21.57 8.21 8.68
N LEU A 22 -20.85 8.00 7.59
CA LEU A 22 -21.24 7.10 6.50
C LEU A 22 -20.75 5.66 6.77
N THR A 23 -21.13 5.07 7.88
CA THR A 23 -20.62 3.79 8.40
C THR A 23 -20.89 2.57 7.51
N GLU A 24 -21.78 2.71 6.51
CA GLU A 24 -22.03 1.66 5.51
C GLU A 24 -21.10 1.73 4.29
N LEU A 25 -20.11 2.65 4.28
CA LEU A 25 -19.14 2.73 3.20
C LEU A 25 -18.25 1.48 3.17
N ARG A 26 -18.13 0.93 1.96
CA ARG A 26 -17.22 -0.14 1.59
C ARG A 26 -16.06 0.33 0.72
N ARG A 27 -16.29 1.37 -0.08
CA ARG A 27 -15.27 1.94 -0.96
C ARG A 27 -15.22 3.45 -0.81
N LEU A 28 -14.03 3.95 -0.48
CA LEU A 28 -13.78 5.37 -0.31
C LEU A 28 -12.54 5.77 -1.08
N ASP A 29 -12.74 6.67 -2.06
CA ASP A 29 -11.64 7.26 -2.83
C ASP A 29 -11.46 8.73 -2.45
N LEU A 30 -10.30 9.02 -1.83
CA LEU A 30 -9.88 10.33 -1.36
C LEU A 30 -8.56 10.76 -2.03
N HIS A 31 -8.26 10.23 -3.22
CA HIS A 31 -7.04 10.57 -3.95
C HIS A 31 -6.90 12.08 -4.15
N GLY A 32 -5.71 12.62 -3.85
CA GLY A 32 -5.43 14.05 -3.98
C GLY A 32 -6.15 14.92 -2.94
N SER A 33 -6.60 14.32 -1.82
CA SER A 33 -7.15 15.06 -0.69
C SER A 33 -6.05 15.73 0.14
N LYS A 34 -6.45 16.64 1.02
CA LYS A 34 -5.57 17.26 2.03
C LYS A 34 -5.74 16.60 3.40
N ILE A 35 -6.08 15.31 3.41
CA ILE A 35 -6.23 14.52 4.63
C ILE A 35 -4.85 14.24 5.20
N THR A 36 -4.75 14.40 6.53
CA THR A 36 -3.58 14.05 7.35
C THR A 36 -3.90 12.85 8.25
N ASP A 37 -2.99 12.52 9.15
CA ASP A 37 -3.22 11.50 10.19
C ASP A 37 -4.45 11.83 11.08
N GLY A 38 -4.79 13.12 11.24
CA GLY A 38 -5.99 13.58 11.93
C GLY A 38 -7.27 13.17 11.20
N GLY A 39 -7.28 13.31 9.88
CA GLY A 39 -8.40 12.88 9.06
C GLY A 39 -8.57 11.37 9.09
N LEU A 40 -7.48 10.58 9.03
CA LEU A 40 -7.56 9.12 9.18
C LEU A 40 -8.14 8.71 10.54
N ARG A 41 -7.78 9.41 11.62
CA ARG A 41 -8.40 9.19 12.94
C ARG A 41 -9.91 9.40 12.88
N SER A 42 -10.37 10.45 12.19
CA SER A 42 -11.80 10.70 12.00
C SER A 42 -12.49 9.58 11.22
N LEU A 43 -11.81 8.98 10.24
CA LEU A 43 -12.35 7.88 9.42
C LEU A 43 -12.33 6.50 10.13
N ALA A 44 -11.72 6.37 11.31
CA ALA A 44 -11.63 5.10 12.04
C ALA A 44 -12.98 4.38 12.28
N PRO A 45 -14.16 5.08 12.43
CA PRO A 45 -15.46 4.41 12.54
C PRO A 45 -15.92 3.67 11.27
N LEU A 46 -15.29 3.89 10.11
CA LEU A 46 -15.65 3.25 8.85
C LEU A 46 -15.11 1.81 8.75
N THR A 47 -15.47 0.97 9.70
CA THR A 47 -14.90 -0.39 9.85
C THR A 47 -15.30 -1.37 8.74
N LYS A 48 -16.33 -1.04 7.92
CA LYS A 48 -16.80 -1.85 6.79
C LYS A 48 -16.04 -1.56 5.48
N LEU A 49 -15.02 -0.68 5.52
CA LEU A 49 -14.25 -0.37 4.32
C LEU A 49 -13.49 -1.61 3.81
N GLU A 50 -13.73 -1.91 2.53
CA GLU A 50 -13.05 -2.92 1.73
C GLU A 50 -11.96 -2.29 0.84
N SER A 51 -12.12 -1.03 0.45
CA SER A 51 -11.17 -0.31 -0.40
C SER A 51 -11.03 1.14 0.06
N LEU A 52 -9.78 1.56 0.29
CA LEU A 52 -9.44 2.92 0.68
C LEU A 52 -8.31 3.46 -0.20
N ASN A 53 -8.57 4.58 -0.88
CA ASN A 53 -7.57 5.27 -1.66
C ASN A 53 -7.19 6.59 -0.98
N LEU A 54 -5.94 6.67 -0.52
CA LEU A 54 -5.32 7.84 0.14
C LEU A 54 -4.15 8.39 -0.69
N GLY A 55 -4.05 8.02 -1.96
CA GLY A 55 -2.97 8.47 -2.81
C GLY A 55 -2.84 9.99 -2.82
N MET A 56 -1.61 10.51 -2.68
CA MET A 56 -1.27 11.94 -2.59
C MET A 56 -1.83 12.66 -1.35
N ALA A 57 -2.29 11.94 -0.32
CA ALA A 57 -2.67 12.53 0.97
C ALA A 57 -1.43 12.71 1.87
N ASP A 58 -1.53 13.63 2.84
CA ASP A 58 -0.44 13.93 3.78
C ASP A 58 -0.41 12.95 4.98
N VAL A 59 -0.56 11.66 4.68
CA VAL A 59 -0.60 10.58 5.67
C VAL A 59 0.81 10.06 5.95
N THR A 60 1.11 9.82 7.24
CA THR A 60 2.37 9.25 7.73
C THR A 60 2.16 7.88 8.39
N ASP A 61 3.24 7.31 8.95
CA ASP A 61 3.19 6.05 9.70
C ASP A 61 2.22 6.12 10.91
N VAL A 62 2.07 7.31 11.51
CA VAL A 62 1.16 7.54 12.65
C VAL A 62 -0.31 7.36 12.23
N GLY A 63 -0.66 7.81 11.03
CA GLY A 63 -2.00 7.66 10.48
C GLY A 63 -2.37 6.22 10.21
N LEU A 64 -1.42 5.37 9.77
CA LEU A 64 -1.69 3.97 9.45
C LEU A 64 -2.20 3.17 10.67
N ALA A 65 -1.80 3.53 11.89
CA ALA A 65 -2.32 2.90 13.11
C ALA A 65 -3.84 3.05 13.26
N GLN A 66 -4.45 4.08 12.66
CA GLN A 66 -5.89 4.31 12.70
C GLN A 66 -6.68 3.31 11.83
N LEU A 67 -6.00 2.60 10.92
CA LEU A 67 -6.63 1.58 10.06
C LEU A 67 -6.86 0.24 10.78
N ALA A 68 -6.33 0.05 11.98
CA ALA A 68 -6.36 -1.23 12.71
C ALA A 68 -7.79 -1.80 12.93
N GLY A 69 -8.81 -0.93 12.99
CA GLY A 69 -10.22 -1.32 13.10
C GLY A 69 -10.88 -1.74 11.79
N MET A 70 -10.26 -1.43 10.63
CA MET A 70 -10.82 -1.69 9.28
C MET A 70 -10.51 -3.11 8.83
N ARG A 71 -11.04 -4.11 9.54
CA ARG A 71 -10.69 -5.52 9.36
C ARG A 71 -11.16 -6.12 8.03
N ASP A 72 -12.11 -5.47 7.36
CA ASP A 72 -12.60 -5.86 6.04
C ASP A 72 -11.78 -5.24 4.89
N LEU A 73 -10.75 -4.41 5.20
CA LEU A 73 -9.95 -3.73 4.20
C LEU A 73 -9.15 -4.73 3.36
N GLU A 74 -9.43 -4.74 2.06
CA GLU A 74 -8.82 -5.61 1.04
C GLU A 74 -7.82 -4.86 0.17
N ARG A 75 -8.11 -3.59 -0.14
CA ARG A 75 -7.30 -2.76 -1.04
C ARG A 75 -6.95 -1.42 -0.40
N LEU A 76 -5.68 -1.09 -0.38
CA LEU A 76 -5.16 0.15 0.17
C LEU A 76 -4.20 0.82 -0.83
N ASN A 77 -4.51 2.06 -1.21
CA ASN A 77 -3.61 2.86 -2.03
C ASN A 77 -2.98 3.97 -1.18
N LEU A 78 -1.65 3.94 -1.09
CA LEU A 78 -0.81 4.88 -0.34
C LEU A 78 0.21 5.59 -1.24
N ARG A 79 0.03 5.56 -2.58
CA ARG A 79 0.99 6.19 -3.49
C ARG A 79 1.21 7.67 -3.14
N TYR A 80 2.45 8.14 -3.25
CA TYR A 80 2.82 9.53 -2.94
C TYR A 80 2.39 10.00 -1.53
N THR A 81 2.32 9.12 -0.54
CA THR A 81 2.14 9.49 0.88
C THR A 81 3.49 9.59 1.59
N LYS A 82 3.48 10.01 2.85
CA LYS A 82 4.69 10.15 3.70
C LYS A 82 4.95 8.92 4.57
N VAL A 83 4.42 7.77 4.18
CA VAL A 83 4.65 6.48 4.85
C VAL A 83 6.10 6.04 4.64
N THR A 84 6.67 5.38 5.65
CA THR A 84 8.03 4.82 5.62
C THR A 84 8.04 3.35 6.05
N ASP A 85 9.23 2.74 6.12
CA ASP A 85 9.40 1.36 6.62
C ASP A 85 8.79 1.13 8.01
N ALA A 86 8.67 2.17 8.84
CA ALA A 86 8.12 2.07 10.18
C ALA A 86 6.59 1.83 10.19
N GLY A 87 5.88 2.35 9.18
CA GLY A 87 4.43 2.22 9.07
C GLY A 87 3.96 0.81 8.67
N ILE A 88 4.83 -0.01 8.08
CA ILE A 88 4.43 -1.32 7.54
C ILE A 88 3.90 -2.25 8.64
N ASP A 89 4.46 -2.18 9.86
CA ASP A 89 4.02 -3.01 10.98
C ASP A 89 2.54 -2.77 11.35
N GLN A 90 2.02 -1.55 11.10
CA GLN A 90 0.62 -1.20 11.38
C GLN A 90 -0.35 -1.94 10.42
N LEU A 91 0.10 -2.28 9.22
CA LEU A 91 -0.70 -2.96 8.20
C LEU A 91 -0.74 -4.48 8.38
N ALA A 92 0.27 -5.05 9.05
CA ALA A 92 0.38 -6.51 9.24
C ALA A 92 -0.81 -7.10 10.03
N GLY A 93 -1.51 -6.28 10.84
CA GLY A 93 -2.69 -6.66 11.60
C GLY A 93 -4.00 -6.71 10.80
N LEU A 94 -3.99 -6.34 9.50
CA LEU A 94 -5.19 -6.31 8.65
C LEU A 94 -5.36 -7.65 7.92
N PRO A 95 -6.29 -8.51 8.35
CA PRO A 95 -6.31 -9.92 7.93
C PRO A 95 -6.75 -10.12 6.48
N ARG A 96 -7.46 -9.16 5.91
CA ARG A 96 -8.02 -9.24 4.54
C ARG A 96 -7.28 -8.36 3.54
N LEU A 97 -6.22 -7.66 3.95
CA LEU A 97 -5.48 -6.76 3.08
C LEU A 97 -4.64 -7.56 2.07
N THR A 98 -5.15 -7.64 0.84
CA THR A 98 -4.57 -8.44 -0.26
C THR A 98 -3.88 -7.58 -1.31
N SER A 99 -4.22 -6.30 -1.41
CA SER A 99 -3.68 -5.42 -2.45
C SER A 99 -3.19 -4.10 -1.86
N ILE A 100 -1.91 -3.77 -2.08
CA ILE A 100 -1.33 -2.51 -1.61
C ILE A 100 -0.55 -1.83 -2.73
N ASN A 101 -0.79 -0.53 -2.87
CA ASN A 101 0.00 0.33 -3.74
C ASN A 101 0.85 1.29 -2.89
N PHE A 102 2.17 1.14 -2.97
CA PHE A 102 3.18 2.00 -2.33
C PHE A 102 3.97 2.85 -3.34
N ASP A 103 3.50 3.00 -4.58
CA ASP A 103 4.18 3.78 -5.60
C ASP A 103 4.67 5.14 -5.05
N HIS A 104 5.95 5.49 -5.26
CA HIS A 104 6.58 6.72 -4.76
C HIS A 104 6.45 6.93 -3.23
N VAL A 105 6.55 5.88 -2.44
CA VAL A 105 6.61 5.94 -0.97
C VAL A 105 8.05 5.71 -0.50
N ALA A 106 8.44 6.22 0.66
CA ALA A 106 9.80 6.14 1.17
C ALA A 106 10.13 4.77 1.81
N LEU A 107 9.86 3.66 1.07
CA LEU A 107 10.22 2.31 1.50
C LEU A 107 11.59 1.90 0.97
N THR A 108 12.29 1.10 1.79
CA THR A 108 13.57 0.46 1.48
C THR A 108 13.44 -1.06 1.54
N ASP A 109 14.54 -1.78 1.36
CA ASP A 109 14.59 -3.24 1.54
C ASP A 109 14.09 -3.67 2.94
N ALA A 110 14.27 -2.82 3.97
CA ALA A 110 13.79 -3.08 5.33
C ALA A 110 12.26 -3.06 5.42
N GLY A 111 11.59 -2.14 4.72
CA GLY A 111 10.12 -2.12 4.61
C GLY A 111 9.60 -3.36 3.88
N VAL A 112 10.24 -3.75 2.78
CA VAL A 112 9.87 -4.95 2.02
C VAL A 112 10.05 -6.22 2.87
N MET A 113 11.09 -6.30 3.68
CA MET A 113 11.28 -7.41 4.64
C MET A 113 10.08 -7.55 5.59
N LYS A 114 9.52 -6.43 6.08
CA LYS A 114 8.33 -6.45 6.96
C LYS A 114 7.07 -6.91 6.22
N LEU A 115 6.91 -6.56 4.93
CA LEU A 115 5.80 -7.03 4.10
C LEU A 115 5.75 -8.57 3.99
N ALA A 116 6.88 -9.27 4.16
CA ALA A 116 6.95 -10.72 4.13
C ALA A 116 6.07 -11.42 5.20
N ALA A 117 5.68 -10.71 6.27
CA ALA A 117 4.74 -11.22 7.28
C ALA A 117 3.28 -11.23 6.78
N MET A 118 2.96 -10.51 5.72
CA MET A 118 1.60 -10.36 5.19
C MET A 118 1.32 -11.45 4.13
N THR A 119 1.23 -12.71 4.58
CA THR A 119 1.12 -13.89 3.69
C THR A 119 -0.17 -13.95 2.88
N GLN A 120 -1.14 -13.06 3.15
CA GLN A 120 -2.39 -12.90 2.40
C GLN A 120 -2.24 -12.02 1.16
N LEU A 121 -1.12 -11.30 0.97
CA LEU A 121 -0.93 -10.39 -0.17
C LEU A 121 -1.00 -11.13 -1.51
N GLU A 122 -1.76 -10.53 -2.43
CA GLU A 122 -1.94 -10.99 -3.82
C GLU A 122 -1.38 -9.97 -4.83
N ASP A 123 -1.54 -8.67 -4.57
CA ASP A 123 -1.11 -7.60 -5.48
C ASP A 123 -0.26 -6.58 -4.73
N LEU A 124 0.95 -6.33 -5.23
CA LEU A 124 1.90 -5.42 -4.61
C LEU A 124 2.55 -4.50 -5.65
N ILE A 125 2.45 -3.20 -5.42
CA ILE A 125 3.08 -2.17 -6.25
C ILE A 125 4.16 -1.48 -5.43
N LEU A 126 5.41 -1.60 -5.89
CA LEU A 126 6.63 -1.06 -5.28
C LEU A 126 7.43 -0.32 -6.35
N GLU A 127 6.87 0.77 -6.89
CA GLU A 127 7.48 1.53 -7.99
C GLU A 127 8.24 2.76 -7.46
N ASP A 128 9.28 3.18 -8.22
CA ASP A 128 10.08 4.37 -7.96
C ASP A 128 10.68 4.45 -6.54
N MET A 129 11.24 3.31 -6.08
CA MET A 129 11.84 3.15 -4.75
C MET A 129 13.24 2.54 -4.84
N PRO A 130 14.13 2.77 -3.84
CA PRO A 130 15.50 2.24 -3.84
C PRO A 130 15.59 0.74 -3.46
N ILE A 131 14.58 -0.05 -3.81
CA ILE A 131 14.49 -1.48 -3.52
C ILE A 131 15.49 -2.24 -4.40
N THR A 132 16.20 -3.21 -3.80
CA THR A 132 17.20 -4.03 -4.43
C THR A 132 16.80 -5.51 -4.47
N ASP A 133 17.69 -6.36 -5.01
CA ASP A 133 17.50 -7.81 -5.01
C ASP A 133 17.40 -8.38 -3.58
N ALA A 134 18.02 -7.73 -2.59
CA ALA A 134 17.94 -8.15 -1.19
C ALA A 134 16.49 -7.95 -0.65
N GLY A 135 15.87 -6.82 -0.94
CA GLY A 135 14.48 -6.55 -0.53
C GLY A 135 13.50 -7.56 -1.11
N ILE A 136 13.52 -7.73 -2.45
CA ILE A 136 12.56 -8.63 -3.09
C ILE A 136 12.76 -10.11 -2.74
N ALA A 137 13.97 -10.50 -2.29
CA ALA A 137 14.21 -11.87 -1.84
C ALA A 137 13.30 -12.26 -0.65
N HIS A 138 12.94 -11.31 0.21
CA HIS A 138 12.01 -11.55 1.33
C HIS A 138 10.58 -11.88 0.88
N LEU A 139 10.19 -11.49 -0.33
CA LEU A 139 8.86 -11.78 -0.88
C LEU A 139 8.69 -13.25 -1.33
N ALA A 140 9.77 -14.04 -1.39
CA ALA A 140 9.76 -15.43 -1.85
C ALA A 140 8.81 -16.35 -1.05
N GLY A 141 8.47 -15.98 0.20
CA GLY A 141 7.50 -16.69 1.05
C GLY A 141 6.03 -16.38 0.76
N LEU A 142 5.73 -15.33 -0.02
CA LEU A 142 4.37 -14.87 -0.27
C LEU A 142 3.69 -15.71 -1.37
N GLN A 143 3.29 -16.94 -1.04
CA GLN A 143 2.77 -17.93 -1.99
C GLN A 143 1.44 -17.51 -2.66
N LYS A 144 0.75 -16.51 -2.12
CA LYS A 144 -0.48 -15.96 -2.70
C LYS A 144 -0.22 -14.78 -3.64
N LEU A 145 1.01 -14.27 -3.69
CA LEU A 145 1.34 -13.09 -4.50
C LEU A 145 1.21 -13.43 -6.00
N ARG A 146 0.35 -12.69 -6.68
CA ARG A 146 -0.01 -12.87 -8.09
C ARG A 146 0.61 -11.82 -8.98
N THR A 147 0.64 -10.57 -8.51
CA THR A 147 1.21 -9.46 -9.27
C THR A 147 2.19 -8.66 -8.42
N LEU A 148 3.32 -8.32 -9.01
CA LEU A 148 4.35 -7.49 -8.42
C LEU A 148 4.86 -6.47 -9.44
N ARG A 149 4.73 -5.19 -9.16
CA ARG A 149 5.24 -4.11 -9.99
C ARG A 149 6.44 -3.47 -9.33
N LEU A 150 7.54 -3.33 -10.12
CA LEU A 150 8.87 -2.91 -9.65
C LEU A 150 9.52 -1.88 -10.59
N PHE A 151 8.72 -1.07 -11.32
CA PHE A 151 9.29 -0.03 -12.18
C PHE A 151 10.09 0.98 -11.34
N GLY A 152 11.17 1.52 -11.88
CA GLY A 152 11.98 2.53 -11.19
C GLY A 152 12.74 2.03 -9.95
N THR A 153 12.83 0.70 -9.72
CA THR A 153 13.61 0.11 -8.63
C THR A 153 15.04 -0.24 -9.06
N ARG A 154 15.88 -0.68 -8.11
CA ARG A 154 17.26 -1.15 -8.34
C ARG A 154 17.37 -2.67 -8.45
N VAL A 155 16.24 -3.34 -8.71
CA VAL A 155 16.19 -4.79 -8.86
C VAL A 155 16.84 -5.20 -10.18
N THR A 156 17.64 -6.26 -10.16
CA THR A 156 18.34 -6.80 -11.33
C THR A 156 17.61 -8.00 -11.94
N THR A 157 17.97 -8.36 -13.17
CA THR A 157 17.51 -9.61 -13.80
C THR A 157 17.80 -10.85 -12.97
N ALA A 158 18.93 -10.85 -12.25
CA ALA A 158 19.32 -11.97 -11.38
C ALA A 158 18.38 -12.08 -10.17
N GLY A 159 18.02 -10.95 -9.53
CA GLY A 159 17.05 -10.92 -8.45
C GLY A 159 15.68 -11.39 -8.91
N LEU A 160 15.19 -10.86 -10.04
CA LEU A 160 13.91 -11.29 -10.63
C LEU A 160 13.86 -12.78 -10.93
N ALA A 161 14.95 -13.32 -11.52
CA ALA A 161 15.03 -14.75 -11.85
C ALA A 161 15.02 -15.65 -10.59
N LYS A 162 15.61 -15.19 -9.48
CA LYS A 162 15.54 -15.91 -8.19
C LYS A 162 14.13 -15.89 -7.63
N LEU A 163 13.47 -14.72 -7.63
CA LEU A 163 12.10 -14.59 -7.14
C LEU A 163 11.12 -15.41 -7.98
N GLN A 164 11.25 -15.37 -9.32
CA GLN A 164 10.42 -16.14 -10.24
C GLN A 164 10.54 -17.67 -10.03
N ARG A 165 11.73 -18.16 -9.63
CA ARG A 165 11.90 -19.59 -9.28
C ARG A 165 11.17 -19.96 -7.99
N ALA A 166 11.14 -19.04 -7.00
CA ALA A 166 10.42 -19.25 -5.74
C ALA A 166 8.90 -19.13 -5.90
N LEU A 167 8.45 -18.25 -6.80
CA LEU A 167 7.04 -17.96 -7.09
C LEU A 167 6.79 -18.10 -8.61
N PRO A 168 6.66 -19.32 -9.16
CA PRO A 168 6.58 -19.54 -10.60
C PRO A 168 5.37 -18.89 -11.29
N SER A 169 4.26 -18.73 -10.59
CA SER A 169 3.02 -18.12 -11.12
C SER A 169 2.95 -16.59 -10.94
N LEU A 170 3.95 -15.97 -10.29
CA LEU A 170 3.98 -14.54 -10.07
C LEU A 170 4.16 -13.76 -11.38
N LEU A 171 3.26 -12.84 -11.65
CA LEU A 171 3.39 -11.90 -12.76
C LEU A 171 4.22 -10.70 -12.29
N ILE A 172 5.43 -10.57 -12.79
CA ILE A 172 6.33 -9.45 -12.44
C ILE A 172 6.35 -8.46 -13.59
N SER A 173 6.09 -7.19 -13.29
CA SER A 173 6.28 -6.07 -14.20
C SER A 173 7.43 -5.20 -13.67
N ALA A 174 8.53 -5.15 -14.41
CA ALA A 174 9.70 -4.35 -14.07
C ALA A 174 10.32 -3.76 -15.34
N GLU A 175 10.75 -2.52 -15.29
CA GLU A 175 11.62 -1.97 -16.31
C GLU A 175 13.06 -2.25 -15.84
N LEU A 176 13.73 -3.15 -16.55
CA LEU A 176 15.13 -3.42 -16.28
C LEU A 176 15.92 -2.16 -16.60
N ALA A 177 16.49 -1.53 -15.57
CA ALA A 177 17.36 -0.38 -15.75
C ALA A 177 18.41 -0.73 -16.80
N LYS A 178 18.33 -0.11 -17.98
CA LYS A 178 19.44 -0.13 -18.93
C LYS A 178 20.56 0.65 -18.25
N TRP A 179 21.48 -0.06 -17.59
CA TRP A 179 22.73 0.53 -17.12
C TRP A 179 23.38 1.18 -18.34
N LYS A 180 23.32 2.51 -18.43
CA LYS A 180 24.24 3.25 -19.31
C LYS A 180 25.64 2.99 -18.74
N ARG A 181 26.45 2.29 -19.54
CA ARG A 181 27.88 2.09 -19.31
C ARG A 181 28.59 3.44 -19.30
#